data_3ee1658dde60974c020363b4ce667d2b
#
_entry.id   3ee1658dde60974c020363b4ce667d2b
#
_cell.length_a   1.000
_cell.length_b   1.000
_cell.length_c   1.000
_cell.angle_alpha   90.00
_cell.angle_beta   90.00
_cell.angle_gamma   90.00
#
_symmetry.space_group_name_H-M   'P 1'
#
loop_
_entity.id
_entity.type
_entity.pdbx_description
1 polymer ?
#
loop_
_entity_poly.entity_id
_entity_poly.type
_entity_poly.pdbx_seq_one_letter_code
_entity_poly.pdbx_strand_id
1 'polypeptide(L)'
;MPQGQPLTVPSDGLTTRARRTAPLLAVHTGPGKGKSTAAFGMALRAWNQGFDVAVFQFVKSAKWKVGEEVALRELGRVHDERGVGGPVEWHKMGSGWSWSRKAGTEIDHAAAAADGWAEISRRLAEERHDFYVLDEFTYPLKWGWVDVDEVVEVLRSRPGRQHVVITGRDAPAALLDAADLVTEMTKVKHPMDVGRKGQKGIEW
;
A
#
# COMPACT_ATOMS: atom_id res chain seq x y z
N MET A 1 20.04 -15.33 -10.64
CA MET A 1 20.11 -13.99 -11.25
C MET A 1 21.38 -13.32 -10.75
N PRO A 2 22.22 -12.72 -11.59
CA PRO A 2 23.39 -11.97 -11.13
C PRO A 2 22.87 -10.76 -10.35
N GLN A 3 23.40 -10.56 -9.15
CA GLN A 3 23.02 -9.48 -8.28
C GLN A 3 23.36 -8.11 -8.91
N GLY A 4 22.33 -7.32 -9.22
CA GLY A 4 22.28 -5.91 -8.88
C GLY A 4 23.22 -4.94 -9.55
N GLN A 5 23.77 -5.21 -10.73
CA GLN A 5 24.25 -4.09 -11.54
C GLN A 5 23.13 -3.64 -12.49
N PRO A 6 22.76 -2.35 -12.51
CA PRO A 6 21.88 -1.86 -13.54
C PRO A 6 22.54 -2.17 -14.88
N LEU A 7 21.81 -2.86 -15.77
CA LEU A 7 22.32 -3.29 -17.08
C LEU A 7 22.78 -2.08 -17.93
N THR A 8 22.23 -0.92 -17.68
CA THR A 8 22.68 0.38 -18.21
C THR A 8 22.10 1.51 -17.35
N VAL A 9 22.92 2.49 -17.01
CA VAL A 9 22.40 3.76 -16.48
C VAL A 9 21.85 4.52 -17.69
N PRO A 10 20.54 4.88 -17.73
CA PRO A 10 19.99 5.63 -18.85
C PRO A 10 20.75 6.95 -19.05
N SER A 11 21.03 7.30 -20.31
CA SER A 11 21.65 8.57 -20.68
C SER A 11 20.58 9.69 -20.83
N ASP A 12 19.70 9.82 -19.84
CA ASP A 12 18.57 10.76 -19.83
C ASP A 12 18.92 12.12 -19.20
N GLY A 13 20.18 12.35 -18.91
CA GLY A 13 20.66 13.61 -18.30
C GLY A 13 20.31 13.79 -16.82
N LEU A 14 19.61 12.85 -16.19
CA LEU A 14 19.25 12.95 -14.77
C LEU A 14 20.46 12.78 -13.87
N THR A 15 20.61 13.69 -12.91
CA THR A 15 21.65 13.60 -11.88
C THR A 15 21.37 12.47 -10.89
N THR A 16 22.41 11.96 -10.21
CA THR A 16 22.25 10.99 -9.13
C THR A 16 21.31 11.50 -8.04
N ARG A 17 21.31 12.80 -7.76
CA ARG A 17 20.38 13.41 -6.79
C ARG A 17 18.94 13.31 -7.28
N ALA A 18 18.67 13.69 -8.53
CA ALA A 18 17.33 13.59 -9.12
C ALA A 18 16.79 12.15 -9.06
N ARG A 19 17.63 11.16 -9.41
CA ARG A 19 17.26 9.73 -9.32
C ARG A 19 16.96 9.27 -7.90
N ARG A 20 17.68 9.78 -6.89
CA ARG A 20 17.44 9.44 -5.49
C ARG A 20 16.22 10.12 -4.88
N THR A 21 15.72 11.17 -5.53
CA THR A 21 14.58 11.95 -5.06
C THR A 21 13.32 11.76 -5.90
N ALA A 22 13.36 10.89 -6.92
CA ALA A 22 12.18 10.56 -7.72
C ALA A 22 11.09 9.88 -6.86
N PRO A 23 9.81 10.19 -7.10
CA PRO A 23 8.72 9.46 -6.47
C PRO A 23 8.76 7.98 -6.88
N LEU A 24 8.38 7.08 -5.99
CA LEU A 24 8.37 5.64 -6.23
C LEU A 24 6.94 5.11 -6.18
N LEU A 25 6.54 4.34 -7.19
CA LEU A 25 5.36 3.48 -7.15
C LEU A 25 5.83 2.03 -6.97
N ALA A 26 5.51 1.43 -5.83
CA ALA A 26 5.81 0.04 -5.54
C ALA A 26 4.55 -0.81 -5.45
N VAL A 27 4.59 -2.03 -5.99
CA VAL A 27 3.50 -3.00 -5.91
C VAL A 27 4.02 -4.31 -5.31
N HIS A 28 3.43 -4.72 -4.19
CA HIS A 28 3.68 -6.02 -3.58
C HIS A 28 2.48 -6.94 -3.86
N THR A 29 2.68 -7.96 -4.69
CA THR A 29 1.62 -8.86 -5.12
C THR A 29 1.96 -10.33 -4.92
N GLY A 30 1.19 -11.23 -5.48
CA GLY A 30 1.41 -12.68 -5.45
C GLY A 30 0.67 -13.42 -4.34
N PRO A 31 0.65 -14.78 -4.40
CA PRO A 31 -0.11 -15.63 -3.49
C PRO A 31 0.51 -15.79 -2.11
N GLY A 32 1.81 -15.50 -1.96
CA GLY A 32 2.56 -15.65 -0.71
C GLY A 32 2.22 -14.58 0.32
N LYS A 33 2.66 -14.81 1.56
CA LYS A 33 2.55 -13.86 2.66
C LYS A 33 3.69 -12.84 2.67
N GLY A 34 3.48 -11.73 3.39
CA GLY A 34 4.50 -10.71 3.61
C GLY A 34 4.27 -9.40 2.85
N LYS A 35 3.26 -9.31 1.96
CA LYS A 35 2.96 -8.09 1.18
C LYS A 35 2.76 -6.86 2.06
N SER A 36 1.79 -6.93 2.95
CA SER A 36 1.48 -5.84 3.91
C SER A 36 2.63 -5.62 4.88
N THR A 37 3.24 -6.69 5.41
CA THR A 37 4.41 -6.60 6.31
C THR A 37 5.58 -5.86 5.65
N ALA A 38 5.86 -6.12 4.38
CA ALA A 38 6.90 -5.40 3.64
C ALA A 38 6.53 -3.92 3.45
N ALA A 39 5.27 -3.61 3.09
CA ALA A 39 4.80 -2.24 2.94
C ALA A 39 4.87 -1.46 4.27
N PHE A 40 4.44 -2.06 5.38
CA PHE A 40 4.56 -1.43 6.71
C PHE A 40 6.01 -1.29 7.18
N GLY A 41 6.89 -2.22 6.80
CA GLY A 41 8.34 -2.06 6.99
C GLY A 41 8.92 -0.87 6.23
N MET A 42 8.41 -0.59 5.01
CA MET A 42 8.77 0.62 4.27
C MET A 42 8.20 1.87 4.94
N ALA A 43 6.95 1.83 5.41
CA ALA A 43 6.33 2.92 6.17
C ALA A 43 7.10 3.26 7.44
N LEU A 44 7.59 2.26 8.18
CA LEU A 44 8.45 2.46 9.34
C LEU A 44 9.78 3.17 8.99
N ARG A 45 10.39 2.81 7.85
CA ARG A 45 11.59 3.50 7.36
C ARG A 45 11.28 4.95 6.97
N ALA A 46 10.16 5.19 6.28
CA ALA A 46 9.70 6.52 5.89
C ALA A 46 9.46 7.39 7.14
N TRP A 47 8.72 6.87 8.12
CA TRP A 47 8.50 7.53 9.41
C TRP A 47 9.82 7.95 10.06
N ASN A 48 10.80 7.06 10.15
CA ASN A 48 12.11 7.35 10.76
C ASN A 48 12.89 8.45 10.01
N GLN A 49 12.60 8.67 8.75
CA GLN A 49 13.19 9.76 7.95
C GLN A 49 12.38 11.08 8.04
N GLY A 50 11.34 11.12 8.87
CA GLY A 50 10.49 12.30 9.05
C GLY A 50 9.43 12.49 7.96
N PHE A 51 9.14 11.46 7.16
CA PHE A 51 8.09 11.52 6.14
C PHE A 51 6.71 11.52 6.78
N ASP A 52 5.80 12.32 6.22
CA ASP A 52 4.38 12.22 6.52
C ASP A 52 3.80 10.94 5.89
N VAL A 53 3.37 10.00 6.74
CA VAL A 53 2.93 8.66 6.34
C VAL A 53 1.42 8.53 6.45
N ALA A 54 0.76 8.13 5.36
CA ALA A 54 -0.65 7.76 5.38
C ALA A 54 -0.86 6.30 4.97
N VAL A 55 -1.66 5.58 5.75
CA VAL A 55 -2.08 4.20 5.47
C VAL A 55 -3.57 4.16 5.18
N PHE A 56 -3.93 3.63 4.03
CA PHE A 56 -5.31 3.38 3.61
C PHE A 56 -5.51 1.87 3.47
N GLN A 57 -6.28 1.29 4.39
CA GLN A 57 -6.51 -0.14 4.43
C GLN A 57 -7.87 -0.50 3.86
N PHE A 58 -7.87 -1.21 2.74
CA PHE A 58 -9.07 -1.69 2.05
C PHE A 58 -9.50 -3.06 2.55
N VAL A 59 -10.74 -3.45 2.26
CA VAL A 59 -11.29 -4.81 2.47
C VAL A 59 -11.43 -5.24 3.93
N LYS A 60 -10.64 -4.74 4.85
CA LYS A 60 -10.70 -5.09 6.27
C LYS A 60 -11.71 -4.21 7.02
N SER A 61 -12.54 -4.82 7.86
CA SER A 61 -13.53 -4.09 8.67
C SER A 61 -12.89 -3.27 9.80
N ALA A 62 -13.63 -2.28 10.29
CA ALA A 62 -13.23 -1.51 11.48
C ALA A 62 -13.00 -2.39 12.73
N LYS A 63 -13.62 -3.58 12.78
CA LYS A 63 -13.47 -4.55 13.89
C LYS A 63 -12.15 -5.34 13.83
N TRP A 64 -11.50 -5.40 12.66
CA TRP A 64 -10.24 -6.12 12.50
C TRP A 64 -9.07 -5.27 13.00
N LYS A 65 -8.44 -5.71 14.07
CA LYS A 65 -7.23 -5.06 14.59
C LYS A 65 -6.01 -5.75 14.01
N VAL A 66 -5.16 -4.97 13.35
CA VAL A 66 -3.84 -5.40 12.86
C VAL A 66 -2.79 -4.88 13.85
N GLY A 67 -1.82 -5.69 14.17
CA GLY A 67 -0.76 -5.29 15.11
C GLY A 67 0.01 -4.06 14.63
N GLU A 68 0.27 -3.98 13.34
CA GLU A 68 0.97 -2.86 12.70
C GLU A 68 0.19 -1.54 12.80
N GLU A 69 -1.16 -1.57 12.77
CA GLU A 69 -1.96 -0.35 12.96
C GLU A 69 -1.69 0.29 14.32
N VAL A 70 -1.71 -0.53 15.38
CA VAL A 70 -1.48 -0.03 16.74
C VAL A 70 -0.07 0.54 16.85
N ALA A 71 0.93 -0.17 16.35
CA ALA A 71 2.33 0.26 16.40
C ALA A 71 2.57 1.56 15.62
N LEU A 72 2.06 1.68 14.40
CA LEU A 72 2.23 2.87 13.58
C LEU A 72 1.49 4.09 14.15
N ARG A 73 0.30 3.89 14.72
CA ARG A 73 -0.40 4.98 15.43
C ARG A 73 0.37 5.47 16.67
N GLU A 74 1.00 4.57 17.43
CA GLU A 74 1.87 4.96 18.56
C GLU A 74 3.09 5.73 18.08
N LEU A 75 3.68 5.36 16.93
CA LEU A 75 4.78 6.14 16.34
C LEU A 75 4.33 7.54 15.92
N GLY A 76 3.11 7.70 15.41
CA GLY A 76 2.51 9.03 15.17
C GLY A 76 2.42 9.85 16.46
N ARG A 77 1.95 9.25 17.57
CA ARG A 77 1.92 9.94 18.88
C ARG A 77 3.31 10.32 19.36
N VAL A 78 4.31 9.46 19.15
CA VAL A 78 5.71 9.81 19.48
C VAL A 78 6.18 11.04 18.70
N HIS A 79 5.74 11.16 17.42
CA HIS A 79 6.00 12.36 16.63
C HIS A 79 5.33 13.58 17.26
N ASP A 80 4.03 13.50 17.56
CA ASP A 80 3.26 14.63 18.14
C ASP A 80 3.83 15.10 19.49
N GLU A 81 4.27 14.17 20.33
CA GLU A 81 4.75 14.47 21.68
C GLU A 81 6.23 14.90 21.74
N ARG A 82 7.06 14.38 20.84
CA ARG A 82 8.54 14.48 20.95
C ARG A 82 9.22 15.01 19.69
N GLY A 83 8.50 15.20 18.59
CA GLY A 83 9.09 15.62 17.31
C GLY A 83 10.03 14.57 16.68
N VAL A 84 9.86 13.29 17.02
CA VAL A 84 10.68 12.20 16.48
C VAL A 84 9.95 11.52 15.34
N GLY A 85 10.63 11.26 14.22
CA GLY A 85 10.05 10.71 13.01
C GLY A 85 9.10 11.67 12.31
N GLY A 86 8.14 11.16 11.56
CA GLY A 86 7.08 11.91 10.88
C GLY A 86 5.69 11.63 11.44
N PRO A 87 4.67 12.42 11.04
CA PRO A 87 3.29 12.13 11.38
C PRO A 87 2.81 10.81 10.74
N VAL A 88 1.81 10.17 11.35
CA VAL A 88 1.20 8.96 10.82
C VAL A 88 -0.32 9.05 10.87
N GLU A 89 -0.96 8.93 9.72
CA GLU A 89 -2.41 8.75 9.61
C GLU A 89 -2.75 7.31 9.18
N TRP A 90 -3.84 6.76 9.74
CA TRP A 90 -4.35 5.43 9.37
C TRP A 90 -5.85 5.47 9.14
N HIS A 91 -6.26 5.07 7.94
CA HIS A 91 -7.65 5.08 7.49
C HIS A 91 -8.10 3.67 7.10
N LYS A 92 -9.30 3.28 7.53
CA LYS A 92 -9.96 2.02 7.12
C LYS A 92 -11.03 2.34 6.10
N MET A 93 -10.85 1.87 4.87
CA MET A 93 -11.69 2.13 3.72
C MET A 93 -12.76 1.05 3.48
N GLY A 94 -12.79 -0.01 4.30
CA GLY A 94 -13.72 -1.14 4.16
C GLY A 94 -14.73 -1.21 5.29
N SER A 95 -16.02 -1.46 4.98
CA SER A 95 -17.05 -1.72 5.97
C SER A 95 -17.07 -3.18 6.48
N GLY A 96 -16.19 -4.07 5.98
CA GLY A 96 -16.10 -5.47 6.37
C GLY A 96 -15.37 -6.36 5.36
N TRP A 97 -15.29 -7.67 5.69
CA TRP A 97 -14.76 -8.67 4.78
C TRP A 97 -15.74 -8.93 3.63
N SER A 98 -15.28 -8.75 2.41
CA SER A 98 -16.04 -9.08 1.20
C SER A 98 -16.32 -10.58 1.01
N TRP A 99 -15.70 -11.45 1.80
CA TRP A 99 -15.93 -12.90 1.76
C TRP A 99 -17.22 -13.35 2.44
N SER A 100 -17.76 -12.58 3.36
CA SER A 100 -19.05 -12.88 4.01
C SER A 100 -20.21 -12.23 3.23
N ARG A 101 -20.35 -12.61 1.97
CA ARG A 101 -21.36 -12.07 1.05
C ARG A 101 -22.77 -12.42 1.52
N LYS A 102 -23.41 -11.52 2.26
CA LYS A 102 -24.86 -11.45 2.32
C LYS A 102 -25.33 -10.54 1.20
N ALA A 103 -26.36 -10.95 0.47
CA ALA A 103 -26.96 -10.15 -0.59
C ALA A 103 -27.29 -8.74 -0.04
N GLY A 104 -26.79 -7.69 -0.69
CA GLY A 104 -26.97 -6.29 -0.29
C GLY A 104 -25.72 -5.59 0.26
N THR A 105 -24.68 -6.32 0.67
CA THR A 105 -23.44 -5.70 1.20
C THR A 105 -22.40 -5.38 0.11
N GLU A 106 -22.53 -5.91 -1.08
CA GLU A 106 -21.55 -5.74 -2.17
C GLU A 106 -21.55 -4.31 -2.72
N ILE A 107 -22.71 -3.67 -2.80
CA ILE A 107 -22.86 -2.28 -3.24
C ILE A 107 -22.20 -1.33 -2.25
N ASP A 108 -22.37 -1.57 -0.95
CA ASP A 108 -21.77 -0.75 0.10
C ASP A 108 -20.23 -0.84 0.10
N HIS A 109 -19.66 -2.00 -0.21
CA HIS A 109 -18.23 -2.18 -0.31
C HIS A 109 -17.63 -1.51 -1.54
N ALA A 110 -18.31 -1.57 -2.67
CA ALA A 110 -17.87 -0.91 -3.89
C ALA A 110 -17.90 0.61 -3.73
N ALA A 111 -18.99 1.16 -3.18
CA ALA A 111 -19.09 2.58 -2.88
C ALA A 111 -17.98 3.04 -1.91
N ALA A 112 -17.76 2.30 -0.81
CA ALA A 112 -16.72 2.62 0.15
C ALA A 112 -15.30 2.57 -0.46
N ALA A 113 -15.07 1.65 -1.41
CA ALA A 113 -13.79 1.58 -2.11
C ALA A 113 -13.60 2.76 -3.08
N ALA A 114 -14.65 3.13 -3.81
CA ALA A 114 -14.64 4.28 -4.71
C ALA A 114 -14.45 5.60 -3.94
N ASP A 115 -15.17 5.80 -2.85
CA ASP A 115 -15.01 6.96 -1.96
C ASP A 115 -13.59 7.03 -1.37
N GLY A 116 -13.05 5.86 -0.97
CA GLY A 116 -11.68 5.74 -0.47
C GLY A 116 -10.65 6.14 -1.53
N TRP A 117 -10.84 5.72 -2.76
CA TRP A 117 -9.98 6.11 -3.87
C TRP A 117 -10.09 7.61 -4.19
N ALA A 118 -11.30 8.16 -4.22
CA ALA A 118 -11.52 9.59 -4.44
C ALA A 118 -10.79 10.45 -3.39
N GLU A 119 -10.83 10.05 -2.12
CA GLU A 119 -10.08 10.73 -1.05
C GLU A 119 -8.57 10.61 -1.23
N ILE A 120 -8.05 9.44 -1.60
CA ILE A 120 -6.61 9.25 -1.87
C ILE A 120 -6.18 10.11 -3.06
N SER A 121 -6.94 10.10 -4.16
CA SER A 121 -6.68 10.89 -5.36
C SER A 121 -6.61 12.40 -5.05
N ARG A 122 -7.56 12.89 -4.24
CA ARG A 122 -7.57 14.29 -3.77
C ARG A 122 -6.31 14.61 -2.97
N ARG A 123 -5.92 13.75 -2.01
CA ARG A 123 -4.72 13.94 -1.18
C ARG A 123 -3.43 13.90 -1.99
N LEU A 124 -3.36 13.02 -3.00
CA LEU A 124 -2.24 12.99 -3.94
C LEU A 124 -2.15 14.30 -4.73
N ALA A 125 -3.27 14.82 -5.24
CA ALA A 125 -3.28 16.09 -5.96
C ALA A 125 -2.87 17.30 -5.09
N GLU A 126 -3.15 17.25 -3.78
CA GLU A 126 -2.79 18.27 -2.79
C GLU A 126 -1.38 18.09 -2.19
N GLU A 127 -0.63 17.08 -2.59
CA GLU A 127 0.68 16.73 -2.00
C GLU A 127 0.61 16.58 -0.47
N ARG A 128 -0.48 15.95 0.03
CA ARG A 128 -0.79 15.93 1.46
C ARG A 128 0.20 15.12 2.29
N HIS A 129 0.78 14.05 1.74
CA HIS A 129 1.70 13.15 2.44
C HIS A 129 2.89 12.79 1.57
N ASP A 130 4.01 12.42 2.19
CA ASP A 130 5.21 11.97 1.49
C ASP A 130 5.17 10.48 1.13
N PHE A 131 4.44 9.68 1.93
CA PHE A 131 4.44 8.22 1.80
C PHE A 131 3.05 7.63 2.04
N TYR A 132 2.54 6.94 1.05
CA TYR A 132 1.23 6.28 1.06
C TYR A 132 1.39 4.77 1.08
N VAL A 133 0.63 4.08 1.94
CA VAL A 133 0.40 2.63 1.86
C VAL A 133 -1.07 2.38 1.53
N LEU A 134 -1.33 1.76 0.38
CA LEU A 134 -2.66 1.32 -0.04
C LEU A 134 -2.74 -0.19 0.18
N ASP A 135 -3.09 -0.58 1.41
CA ASP A 135 -3.10 -1.99 1.83
C ASP A 135 -4.34 -2.72 1.31
N GLU A 136 -4.12 -3.86 0.64
CA GLU A 136 -5.15 -4.68 -0.01
C GLU A 136 -5.92 -3.96 -1.13
N PHE A 137 -5.35 -2.92 -1.73
CA PHE A 137 -6.00 -2.10 -2.76
C PHE A 137 -6.15 -2.83 -4.11
N THR A 138 -5.36 -3.87 -4.37
CA THR A 138 -5.53 -4.66 -5.61
C THR A 138 -6.89 -5.35 -5.70
N TYR A 139 -7.56 -5.61 -4.57
CA TYR A 139 -8.90 -6.23 -4.58
C TYR A 139 -9.99 -5.33 -5.16
N PRO A 140 -10.17 -4.06 -4.74
CA PRO A 140 -11.07 -3.13 -5.41
C PRO A 140 -10.83 -3.01 -6.91
N LEU A 141 -9.57 -3.01 -7.35
CA LEU A 141 -9.22 -2.99 -8.76
C LEU A 141 -9.64 -4.27 -9.47
N LYS A 142 -9.30 -5.44 -8.90
CA LYS A 142 -9.67 -6.75 -9.45
C LYS A 142 -11.18 -6.93 -9.58
N TRP A 143 -11.96 -6.38 -8.64
CA TRP A 143 -13.41 -6.51 -8.65
C TRP A 143 -14.12 -5.44 -9.48
N GLY A 144 -13.36 -4.50 -10.08
CA GLY A 144 -13.91 -3.41 -10.88
C GLY A 144 -14.68 -2.36 -10.06
N TRP A 145 -14.42 -2.27 -8.74
CA TRP A 145 -15.00 -1.25 -7.88
C TRP A 145 -14.32 0.11 -8.06
N VAL A 146 -13.08 0.08 -8.49
CA VAL A 146 -12.27 1.25 -8.86
C VAL A 146 -11.65 0.96 -10.23
N ASP A 147 -11.68 1.95 -11.10
CA ASP A 147 -11.14 1.82 -12.44
C ASP A 147 -9.61 1.81 -12.42
N VAL A 148 -9.01 0.81 -13.08
CA VAL A 148 -7.54 0.61 -13.07
C VAL A 148 -6.83 1.69 -13.87
N ASP A 149 -7.40 2.10 -15.00
CA ASP A 149 -6.76 3.06 -15.91
C ASP A 149 -6.78 4.46 -15.29
N GLU A 150 -7.87 4.82 -14.60
CA GLU A 150 -7.94 6.05 -13.79
C GLU A 150 -6.88 6.05 -12.69
N VAL A 151 -6.74 4.93 -11.95
CA VAL A 151 -5.73 4.80 -10.89
C VAL A 151 -4.33 4.97 -11.43
N VAL A 152 -4.02 4.31 -12.54
CA VAL A 152 -2.70 4.41 -13.19
C VAL A 152 -2.40 5.84 -13.64
N GLU A 153 -3.40 6.53 -14.23
CA GLU A 153 -3.25 7.92 -14.66
C GLU A 153 -2.95 8.86 -13.49
N VAL A 154 -3.73 8.76 -12.41
CA VAL A 154 -3.52 9.56 -11.19
C VAL A 154 -2.15 9.29 -10.57
N LEU A 155 -1.75 8.01 -10.47
CA LEU A 155 -0.46 7.64 -9.89
C LEU A 155 0.73 8.10 -10.73
N ARG A 156 0.61 8.12 -12.05
CA ARG A 156 1.65 8.61 -12.96
C ARG A 156 1.77 10.13 -12.97
N SER A 157 0.64 10.82 -12.90
CA SER A 157 0.58 12.28 -12.96
C SER A 157 0.68 12.97 -11.60
N ARG A 158 0.76 12.22 -10.49
CA ARG A 158 0.83 12.79 -9.14
C ARG A 158 1.99 13.79 -9.02
N PRO A 159 1.73 14.98 -8.44
CA PRO A 159 2.75 16.00 -8.30
C PRO A 159 3.77 15.67 -7.20
N GLY A 160 4.86 16.40 -7.17
CA GLY A 160 5.84 16.40 -6.09
C GLY A 160 6.58 15.07 -5.91
N ARG A 161 6.92 14.78 -4.66
CA ARG A 161 7.68 13.59 -4.29
C ARG A 161 6.87 12.70 -3.34
N GLN A 162 5.87 12.07 -3.87
CA GLN A 162 4.98 11.21 -3.11
C GLN A 162 5.24 9.74 -3.45
N HIS A 163 5.73 8.96 -2.48
CA HIS A 163 5.93 7.53 -2.64
C HIS A 163 4.62 6.78 -2.37
N VAL A 164 4.30 5.80 -3.19
CA VAL A 164 3.08 4.98 -3.02
C VAL A 164 3.45 3.50 -3.05
N VAL A 165 2.99 2.76 -2.05
CA VAL A 165 3.14 1.29 -1.98
C VAL A 165 1.74 0.67 -1.97
N ILE A 166 1.48 -0.18 -2.96
CA ILE A 166 0.21 -0.90 -3.10
C ILE A 166 0.42 -2.37 -2.76
N THR A 167 -0.49 -2.95 -1.98
CA THR A 167 -0.44 -4.37 -1.67
C THR A 167 -1.72 -5.10 -2.09
N GLY A 168 -1.60 -6.40 -2.29
CA GLY A 168 -2.71 -7.32 -2.51
C GLY A 168 -2.38 -8.39 -3.54
N ARG A 169 -3.27 -9.38 -3.67
CA ARG A 169 -3.13 -10.45 -4.65
C ARG A 169 -3.66 -10.01 -6.02
N ASP A 170 -3.15 -10.69 -7.05
CA ASP A 170 -3.69 -10.57 -8.42
C ASP A 170 -3.72 -9.10 -8.90
N ALA A 171 -2.63 -8.37 -8.71
CA ALA A 171 -2.52 -6.99 -9.19
C ALA A 171 -2.73 -6.92 -10.71
N PRO A 172 -3.56 -5.97 -11.22
CA PRO A 172 -3.80 -5.82 -12.64
C PRO A 172 -2.52 -5.52 -13.43
N ALA A 173 -2.42 -6.04 -14.65
CA ALA A 173 -1.24 -5.86 -15.49
C ALA A 173 -0.90 -4.37 -15.72
N ALA A 174 -1.88 -3.52 -15.99
CA ALA A 174 -1.67 -2.09 -16.19
C ALA A 174 -1.03 -1.41 -14.96
N LEU A 175 -1.39 -1.85 -13.73
CA LEU A 175 -0.77 -1.35 -12.51
C LEU A 175 0.68 -1.84 -12.37
N LEU A 176 0.96 -3.11 -12.73
CA LEU A 176 2.31 -3.67 -12.71
C LEU A 176 3.23 -2.97 -13.72
N ASP A 177 2.71 -2.69 -14.92
CA ASP A 177 3.44 -1.98 -15.98
C ASP A 177 3.70 -0.50 -15.62
N ALA A 178 2.87 0.09 -14.78
CA ALA A 178 3.04 1.46 -14.31
C ALA A 178 4.03 1.59 -13.12
N ALA A 179 4.29 0.50 -12.41
CA ALA A 179 5.09 0.50 -11.19
C ALA A 179 6.59 0.57 -11.46
N ASP A 180 7.32 1.31 -10.61
CA ASP A 180 8.78 1.37 -10.62
C ASP A 180 9.40 0.14 -9.95
N LEU A 181 8.69 -0.47 -9.01
CA LEU A 181 9.11 -1.64 -8.24
C LEU A 181 7.96 -2.63 -8.10
N VAL A 182 8.16 -3.83 -8.60
CA VAL A 182 7.22 -4.94 -8.41
C VAL A 182 7.91 -6.06 -7.66
N THR A 183 7.27 -6.52 -6.57
CA THR A 183 7.70 -7.71 -5.84
C THR A 183 6.56 -8.72 -5.80
N GLU A 184 6.79 -9.89 -6.38
CA GLU A 184 5.86 -11.01 -6.28
C GLU A 184 6.26 -11.94 -5.15
N MET A 185 5.38 -12.11 -4.16
CA MET A 185 5.58 -13.03 -3.02
C MET A 185 4.97 -14.38 -3.33
N THR A 186 5.85 -15.34 -3.61
CA THR A 186 5.48 -16.70 -3.96
C THR A 186 5.19 -17.55 -2.72
N LYS A 187 4.09 -18.32 -2.75
CA LYS A 187 3.79 -19.31 -1.69
C LYS A 187 4.60 -20.58 -1.93
N VAL A 188 5.75 -20.70 -1.31
CA VAL A 188 6.55 -21.94 -1.31
C VAL A 188 5.96 -22.97 -0.34
N LYS A 189 5.55 -22.52 0.86
CA LYS A 189 4.96 -23.34 1.93
C LYS A 189 4.09 -22.49 2.83
N HIS A 190 2.95 -23.00 3.28
CA HIS A 190 2.06 -22.25 4.13
C HIS A 190 1.54 -23.11 5.30
N PRO A 191 1.46 -22.57 6.55
CA PRO A 191 0.96 -23.32 7.70
C PRO A 191 -0.47 -23.87 7.52
N MET A 192 -1.33 -23.15 6.79
CA MET A 192 -2.69 -23.62 6.48
C MET A 192 -2.73 -24.87 5.61
N ASP A 193 -1.69 -25.13 4.81
CA ASP A 193 -1.63 -26.34 3.96
C ASP A 193 -1.55 -27.64 4.81
N VAL A 194 -1.17 -27.50 6.08
CA VAL A 194 -1.13 -28.58 7.09
C VAL A 194 -2.13 -28.33 8.25
N GLY A 195 -3.18 -27.54 7.99
CA GLY A 195 -4.28 -27.29 8.94
C GLY A 195 -3.96 -26.33 10.11
N ARG A 196 -2.80 -25.69 10.13
CA ARG A 196 -2.50 -24.68 11.15
C ARG A 196 -3.29 -23.40 10.88
N LYS A 197 -3.87 -22.84 11.93
CA LYS A 197 -4.57 -21.55 11.88
C LYS A 197 -3.60 -20.38 12.07
N GLY A 198 -4.03 -19.18 11.70
CA GLY A 198 -3.29 -17.95 11.97
C GLY A 198 -3.01 -17.75 13.46
N GLN A 199 -1.91 -17.11 13.79
CA GLN A 199 -1.44 -16.90 15.15
C GLN A 199 -1.29 -15.42 15.45
N LYS A 200 -1.69 -15.03 16.67
CA LYS A 200 -1.50 -13.67 17.19
C LYS A 200 0.00 -13.35 17.26
N GLY A 201 0.37 -12.15 16.81
CA GLY A 201 1.77 -11.72 16.78
C GLY A 201 2.56 -12.22 15.56
N ILE A 202 1.96 -13.14 14.75
CA ILE A 202 2.55 -13.63 13.49
C ILE A 202 1.69 -13.22 12.30
N GLU A 203 0.37 -13.35 12.42
CA GLU A 203 -0.59 -13.09 11.33
C GLU A 203 -1.37 -11.78 11.54
N TRP A 204 -1.54 -11.36 12.78
CA TRP A 204 -2.19 -10.12 13.20
C TRP A 204 -1.69 -9.62 14.57
#